data_31363ac66eff9441f074b916dff0adf9
#
_entry.id   31363ac66eff9441f074b916dff0adf9
#
_cell.length_a   1.000
_cell.length_b   1.000
_cell.length_c   1.000
_cell.angle_alpha   90.00
_cell.angle_beta   90.00
_cell.angle_gamma   90.00
#
_symmetry.space_group_name_H-M   'P 1'
#
loop_
_entity.id
_entity.type
_entity.pdbx_description
1 polymer ?
#
loop_
_entity_poly.entity_id
_entity_poly.type
_entity_poly.pdbx_seq_one_letter_code
_entity_poly.pdbx_strand_id
1 'polypeptide(L)'
;SELPGIVAAYGQAARNAIAAGFDGVEIHGANGYLLEQFLQSRSNKRTDAYGGSIENRARLMLEATRAAVDAIGADRVGIRLSPYGRANDSGEDDPMPLYTYVIGELNKLGLAYLHLIEPRASGAGQREVDHQDVPSGCETVRPLWRGTLITSGNFRTDSA
;
A
#
# COMPACT_ATOMS: atom_id res chain seq x y z
N SER A 1 14.96 -0.40 -18.88
CA SER A 1 14.24 -0.21 -17.60
C SER A 1 14.31 -1.49 -16.78
N GLU A 2 14.64 -1.41 -15.50
CA GLU A 2 14.68 -2.55 -14.57
C GLU A 2 13.29 -2.91 -14.02
N LEU A 3 12.30 -2.04 -14.18
CA LEU A 3 10.98 -2.18 -13.58
C LEU A 3 10.24 -3.48 -13.94
N PRO A 4 10.25 -3.98 -15.19
CA PRO A 4 9.65 -5.28 -15.49
C PRO A 4 10.28 -6.44 -14.70
N GLY A 5 11.59 -6.38 -14.46
CA GLY A 5 12.29 -7.37 -13.63
C GLY A 5 11.86 -7.28 -12.15
N ILE A 6 11.65 -6.07 -11.64
CA ILE A 6 11.14 -5.84 -10.28
C ILE A 6 9.73 -6.41 -10.15
N VAL A 7 8.83 -6.10 -11.09
CA VAL A 7 7.46 -6.66 -11.09
C VAL A 7 7.48 -8.19 -11.11
N ALA A 8 8.31 -8.78 -11.99
CA ALA A 8 8.46 -10.25 -12.05
C ALA A 8 8.98 -10.84 -10.72
N ALA A 9 9.86 -10.13 -10.01
CA ALA A 9 10.39 -10.56 -8.72
C ALA A 9 9.31 -10.64 -7.63
N TYR A 10 8.30 -9.75 -7.63
CA TYR A 10 7.17 -9.86 -6.70
C TYR A 10 6.37 -11.16 -6.92
N GLY A 11 6.07 -11.50 -8.16
CA GLY A 11 5.41 -12.78 -8.48
C GLY A 11 6.26 -13.98 -8.10
N GLN A 12 7.58 -13.92 -8.33
CA GLN A 12 8.49 -15.01 -7.94
C GLN A 12 8.59 -15.14 -6.42
N ALA A 13 8.67 -14.02 -5.69
CA ALA A 13 8.69 -14.02 -4.23
C ALA A 13 7.42 -14.64 -3.64
N ALA A 14 6.25 -14.31 -4.22
CA ALA A 14 4.98 -14.91 -3.82
C ALA A 14 4.98 -16.44 -4.00
N ARG A 15 5.44 -16.95 -5.15
CA ARG A 15 5.59 -18.40 -5.38
C ARG A 15 6.54 -19.05 -4.36
N ASN A 16 7.67 -18.41 -4.09
CA ASN A 16 8.65 -18.92 -3.12
C ASN A 16 8.07 -18.99 -1.70
N ALA A 17 7.26 -17.99 -1.30
CA ALA A 17 6.59 -18.00 -0.01
C ALA A 17 5.64 -19.22 0.13
N ILE A 18 4.81 -19.48 -0.88
CA ILE A 18 3.91 -20.65 -0.87
C ILE A 18 4.73 -21.95 -0.86
N ALA A 19 5.79 -22.04 -1.65
CA ALA A 19 6.67 -23.22 -1.66
C ALA A 19 7.37 -23.45 -0.31
N ALA A 20 7.61 -22.38 0.45
CA ALA A 20 8.17 -22.45 1.80
C ALA A 20 7.12 -22.77 2.89
N GLY A 21 5.84 -22.92 2.54
CA GLY A 21 4.77 -23.32 3.44
C GLY A 21 3.99 -22.15 4.06
N PHE A 22 4.15 -20.90 3.58
CA PHE A 22 3.29 -19.79 3.98
C PHE A 22 1.91 -19.89 3.30
N ASP A 23 0.87 -19.40 3.97
CA ASP A 23 -0.50 -19.42 3.45
C ASP A 23 -0.75 -18.30 2.42
N GLY A 24 -0.02 -17.20 2.49
CA GLY A 24 -0.14 -16.05 1.60
C GLY A 24 0.99 -15.05 1.79
N VAL A 25 0.86 -13.90 1.14
CA VAL A 25 1.82 -12.79 1.21
C VAL A 25 1.11 -11.45 1.40
N GLU A 26 1.80 -10.50 2.03
CA GLU A 26 1.39 -9.10 2.08
C GLU A 26 2.36 -8.25 1.26
N ILE A 27 1.85 -7.56 0.26
CA ILE A 27 2.61 -6.59 -0.53
C ILE A 27 2.85 -5.34 0.33
N HIS A 28 4.11 -4.98 0.51
CA HIS A 28 4.45 -3.80 1.30
C HIS A 28 4.42 -2.54 0.43
N GLY A 29 3.28 -1.86 0.42
CA GLY A 29 3.06 -0.60 -0.29
C GLY A 29 3.01 0.62 0.64
N ALA A 30 3.82 0.64 1.71
CA ALA A 30 3.70 1.56 2.82
C ALA A 30 5.06 2.05 3.35
N ASN A 31 5.04 2.95 4.32
CA ASN A 31 6.19 3.41 5.13
C ASN A 31 7.34 4.03 4.32
N GLY A 32 7.07 4.60 3.15
CA GLY A 32 8.07 5.25 2.32
C GLY A 32 9.07 4.29 1.67
N TYR A 33 8.73 3.00 1.52
CA TYR A 33 9.54 2.04 0.79
C TYR A 33 9.16 1.99 -0.71
N LEU A 34 9.83 1.16 -1.47
CA LEU A 34 9.88 1.19 -2.94
C LEU A 34 8.53 1.51 -3.62
N LEU A 35 7.48 0.76 -3.35
CA LEU A 35 6.20 0.96 -4.03
C LEU A 35 5.54 2.28 -3.66
N GLU A 36 5.64 2.69 -2.39
CA GLU A 36 5.11 3.97 -1.96
C GLU A 36 5.96 5.15 -2.44
N GLN A 37 7.29 4.98 -2.58
CA GLN A 37 8.16 6.00 -3.19
C GLN A 37 7.77 6.30 -4.64
N PHE A 38 7.35 5.29 -5.39
CA PHE A 38 6.81 5.49 -6.74
C PHE A 38 5.43 6.13 -6.71
N LEU A 39 4.61 5.79 -5.72
CA LEU A 39 3.24 6.24 -5.61
C LEU A 39 3.13 7.73 -5.28
N GLN A 40 3.92 8.21 -4.32
CA GLN A 40 3.73 9.53 -3.72
C GLN A 40 4.50 10.64 -4.45
N SER A 41 3.90 11.82 -4.59
CA SER A 41 4.42 12.93 -5.41
C SER A 41 5.67 13.57 -4.84
N ARG A 42 5.89 13.51 -3.52
CA ARG A 42 7.10 14.07 -2.89
C ARG A 42 8.35 13.30 -3.29
N SER A 43 8.28 11.99 -3.36
CA SER A 43 9.41 11.12 -3.73
C SER A 43 9.49 10.87 -5.24
N ASN A 44 8.36 10.71 -5.94
CA ASN A 44 8.34 10.42 -7.37
C ASN A 44 8.39 11.68 -8.22
N LYS A 45 9.57 11.97 -8.78
CA LYS A 45 9.82 13.08 -9.72
C LYS A 45 10.02 12.59 -11.17
N ARG A 46 9.62 11.37 -11.48
CA ARG A 46 9.75 10.78 -12.82
C ARG A 46 8.82 11.46 -13.82
N THR A 47 9.25 11.46 -15.06
CA THR A 47 8.51 12.04 -16.21
C THR A 47 8.14 10.98 -17.26
N ASP A 48 8.38 9.70 -16.95
CA ASP A 48 8.02 8.57 -17.81
C ASP A 48 6.66 7.95 -17.41
N ALA A 49 6.35 6.78 -17.95
CA ALA A 49 5.10 6.07 -17.70
C ALA A 49 4.87 5.66 -16.22
N TYR A 50 5.85 5.87 -15.34
CA TYR A 50 5.77 5.58 -13.90
C TYR A 50 5.80 6.85 -13.04
N GLY A 51 5.58 8.03 -13.63
CA GLY A 51 5.59 9.31 -12.92
C GLY A 51 4.59 10.32 -13.47
N GLY A 52 4.45 11.45 -12.80
CA GLY A 52 3.51 12.51 -13.16
C GLY A 52 2.09 12.23 -12.65
N SER A 53 1.18 11.74 -13.49
CA SER A 53 -0.22 11.53 -13.11
C SER A 53 -0.38 10.45 -12.01
N ILE A 54 -1.51 10.47 -11.33
CA ILE A 54 -1.87 9.48 -10.30
C ILE A 54 -1.78 8.06 -10.88
N GLU A 55 -2.32 7.83 -12.07
CA GLU A 55 -2.33 6.53 -12.74
C GLU A 55 -0.92 6.02 -13.01
N ASN A 56 -0.05 6.89 -13.47
CA ASN A 56 1.35 6.54 -13.74
C ASN A 56 2.12 6.25 -12.45
N ARG A 57 1.94 7.07 -11.42
CA ARG A 57 2.59 6.85 -10.11
C ARG A 57 2.11 5.58 -9.42
N ALA A 58 0.85 5.21 -9.57
CA ALA A 58 0.26 3.99 -9.02
C ALA A 58 0.67 2.72 -9.80
N ARG A 59 1.14 2.85 -11.03
CA ARG A 59 1.40 1.75 -11.96
C ARG A 59 2.27 0.65 -11.37
N LEU A 60 3.42 0.98 -10.79
CA LEU A 60 4.34 -0.03 -10.25
C LEU A 60 3.72 -0.84 -9.13
N MET A 61 3.00 -0.19 -8.22
CA MET A 61 2.31 -0.87 -7.12
C MET A 61 1.23 -1.81 -7.62
N LEU A 62 0.43 -1.37 -8.58
CA LEU A 62 -0.63 -2.19 -9.16
C LEU A 62 -0.09 -3.37 -9.98
N GLU A 63 0.97 -3.17 -10.75
CA GLU A 63 1.64 -4.24 -11.51
C GLU A 63 2.29 -5.28 -10.58
N ALA A 64 2.99 -4.85 -9.53
CA ALA A 64 3.59 -5.75 -8.55
C ALA A 64 2.53 -6.57 -7.80
N THR A 65 1.44 -5.93 -7.39
CA THR A 65 0.32 -6.61 -6.73
C THR A 65 -0.33 -7.62 -7.66
N ARG A 66 -0.58 -7.26 -8.91
CA ARG A 66 -1.14 -8.17 -9.93
C ARG A 66 -0.21 -9.35 -10.19
N ALA A 67 1.10 -9.13 -10.28
CA ALA A 67 2.06 -10.22 -10.48
C ALA A 67 2.04 -11.24 -9.32
N ALA A 68 1.82 -10.80 -8.08
CA ALA A 68 1.64 -11.70 -6.95
C ALA A 68 0.30 -12.45 -7.03
N VAL A 69 -0.79 -11.75 -7.38
CA VAL A 69 -2.12 -12.37 -7.58
C VAL A 69 -2.08 -13.43 -8.68
N ASP A 70 -1.49 -13.13 -9.83
CA ASP A 70 -1.35 -14.07 -10.93
C ASP A 70 -0.49 -15.29 -10.56
N ALA A 71 0.42 -15.11 -9.61
CA ALA A 71 1.32 -16.18 -9.17
C ALA A 71 0.69 -17.16 -8.17
N ILE A 72 -0.17 -16.70 -7.24
CA ILE A 72 -0.64 -17.53 -6.09
C ILE A 72 -2.14 -17.44 -5.80
N GLY A 73 -2.91 -16.63 -6.55
CA GLY A 73 -4.32 -16.37 -6.32
C GLY A 73 -4.58 -15.14 -5.44
N ALA A 74 -5.67 -14.43 -5.70
CA ALA A 74 -6.02 -13.18 -5.02
C ALA A 74 -6.37 -13.38 -3.53
N ASP A 75 -6.94 -14.53 -3.21
CA ASP A 75 -7.32 -14.95 -1.85
C ASP A 75 -6.13 -15.16 -0.90
N ARG A 76 -4.91 -15.16 -1.45
CA ARG A 76 -3.63 -15.32 -0.72
C ARG A 76 -2.76 -14.06 -0.75
N VAL A 77 -3.27 -12.96 -1.30
CA VAL A 77 -2.51 -11.71 -1.40
C VAL A 77 -3.24 -10.60 -0.66
N GLY A 78 -2.58 -10.03 0.35
CA GLY A 78 -2.93 -8.76 0.97
C GLY A 78 -2.00 -7.64 0.52
N ILE A 79 -2.37 -6.40 0.82
CA ILE A 79 -1.51 -5.23 0.61
C ILE A 79 -1.57 -4.29 1.79
N ARG A 80 -0.42 -3.71 2.17
CA ARG A 80 -0.33 -2.71 3.22
C ARG A 80 -0.10 -1.33 2.63
N LEU A 81 -0.87 -0.34 3.10
CA LEU A 81 -0.81 1.06 2.68
C LEU A 81 -0.69 2.00 3.88
N SER A 82 -0.09 3.18 3.67
CA SER A 82 0.04 4.24 4.68
C SER A 82 -0.37 5.61 4.10
N PRO A 83 -1.67 5.89 3.91
CA PRO A 83 -2.14 7.08 3.19
C PRO A 83 -1.62 8.40 3.74
N TYR A 84 -1.41 8.49 5.04
CA TYR A 84 -0.94 9.71 5.72
C TYR A 84 0.53 9.61 6.16
N GLY A 85 1.24 8.55 5.72
CA GLY A 85 2.64 8.33 6.07
C GLY A 85 3.57 9.38 5.47
N ARG A 86 4.61 9.75 6.23
CA ARG A 86 5.66 10.70 5.81
C ARG A 86 7.06 10.12 6.02
N ALA A 87 7.18 8.80 6.07
CA ALA A 87 8.45 8.14 6.26
C ALA A 87 9.30 8.19 4.98
N ASN A 88 10.63 8.25 5.14
CA ASN A 88 11.60 8.22 4.04
C ASN A 88 11.36 9.29 2.96
N ASP A 89 11.03 10.52 3.38
CA ASP A 89 10.73 11.66 2.51
C ASP A 89 9.57 11.43 1.52
N SER A 90 8.80 10.37 1.71
CA SER A 90 7.55 10.18 0.97
C SER A 90 6.45 11.09 1.53
N GLY A 91 5.41 11.29 0.79
CA GLY A 91 4.26 12.06 1.21
C GLY A 91 3.45 12.62 0.05
N GLU A 92 2.20 12.89 0.34
CA GLU A 92 1.25 13.53 -0.55
C GLU A 92 0.65 14.72 0.21
N ASP A 93 0.45 15.85 -0.46
CA ASP A 93 -0.18 17.03 0.19
C ASP A 93 -1.68 16.81 0.37
N ASP A 94 -2.34 16.17 -0.60
CA ASP A 94 -3.69 15.64 -0.48
C ASP A 94 -3.69 14.16 -0.88
N PRO A 95 -3.66 13.24 0.09
CA PRO A 95 -3.56 11.82 -0.20
C PRO A 95 -4.84 11.19 -0.75
N MET A 96 -6.00 11.80 -0.51
CA MET A 96 -7.27 11.14 -0.80
C MET A 96 -7.55 10.89 -2.29
N PRO A 97 -7.26 11.80 -3.23
CA PRO A 97 -7.41 11.50 -4.66
C PRO A 97 -6.55 10.32 -5.11
N LEU A 98 -5.30 10.26 -4.64
CA LEU A 98 -4.37 9.18 -4.96
C LEU A 98 -4.86 7.83 -4.41
N TYR A 99 -5.17 7.78 -3.11
CA TYR A 99 -5.57 6.52 -2.48
C TYR A 99 -6.97 6.07 -2.88
N THR A 100 -7.88 6.98 -3.21
CA THR A 100 -9.18 6.64 -3.82
C THR A 100 -8.98 5.90 -5.15
N TYR A 101 -8.07 6.39 -6.00
CA TYR A 101 -7.74 5.73 -7.26
C TYR A 101 -7.12 4.34 -7.01
N VAL A 102 -6.08 4.26 -6.18
CA VAL A 102 -5.37 3.01 -5.88
C VAL A 102 -6.32 1.96 -5.29
N ILE A 103 -7.12 2.32 -4.29
CA ILE A 103 -8.07 1.40 -3.65
C ILE A 103 -9.15 0.95 -4.65
N GLY A 104 -9.61 1.86 -5.52
CA GLY A 104 -10.53 1.53 -6.59
C GLY A 104 -9.98 0.47 -7.55
N GLU A 105 -8.71 0.56 -7.93
CA GLU A 105 -8.04 -0.43 -8.77
C GLU A 105 -7.79 -1.76 -8.01
N LEU A 106 -7.37 -1.69 -6.74
CA LEU A 106 -7.15 -2.87 -5.90
C LEU A 106 -8.45 -3.66 -5.64
N ASN A 107 -9.60 -2.98 -5.51
CA ASN A 107 -10.90 -3.66 -5.39
C ASN A 107 -11.22 -4.60 -6.56
N LYS A 108 -10.67 -4.32 -7.75
CA LYS A 108 -10.90 -5.16 -8.95
C LYS A 108 -10.12 -6.47 -8.90
N LEU A 109 -9.11 -6.57 -8.03
CA LEU A 109 -8.24 -7.74 -7.92
C LEU A 109 -8.80 -8.83 -6.99
N GLY A 110 -9.74 -8.49 -6.08
CA GLY A 110 -10.31 -9.45 -5.15
C GLY A 110 -9.35 -9.94 -4.06
N LEU A 111 -8.48 -9.06 -3.57
CA LEU A 111 -7.46 -9.38 -2.58
C LEU A 111 -8.04 -9.92 -1.27
N ALA A 112 -7.25 -10.74 -0.56
CA ALA A 112 -7.60 -11.28 0.75
C ALA A 112 -7.93 -10.17 1.76
N TYR A 113 -7.14 -9.10 1.79
CA TYR A 113 -7.38 -7.94 2.65
C TYR A 113 -6.62 -6.70 2.19
N LEU A 114 -7.06 -5.54 2.66
CA LEU A 114 -6.30 -4.31 2.70
C LEU A 114 -5.86 -4.03 4.14
N HIS A 115 -4.58 -3.76 4.37
CA HIS A 115 -4.01 -3.41 5.66
C HIS A 115 -3.61 -1.94 5.68
N LEU A 116 -4.11 -1.17 6.62
CA LEU A 116 -3.80 0.25 6.78
C LEU A 116 -2.89 0.51 7.97
N ILE A 117 -2.01 1.47 7.80
CA ILE A 117 -1.32 2.12 8.91
C ILE A 117 -2.07 3.40 9.24
N GLU A 118 -2.53 3.51 10.48
CA GLU A 118 -3.22 4.71 10.97
C GLU A 118 -2.25 5.90 11.03
N PRO A 119 -2.74 7.15 10.79
CA PRO A 119 -1.90 8.34 10.79
C PRO A 119 -1.20 8.62 12.13
N ARG A 120 -1.73 8.12 13.23
CA ARG A 120 -1.13 8.21 14.56
C ARG A 120 0.12 7.33 14.77
N ALA A 121 0.43 6.45 13.81
CA ALA A 121 1.65 5.64 13.81
C ALA A 121 2.63 6.19 12.77
N SER A 122 3.81 6.64 13.19
CA SER A 122 4.84 7.06 12.25
C SER A 122 6.03 6.11 12.27
N GLY A 123 6.31 5.50 11.09
CA GLY A 123 7.50 4.73 10.83
C GLY A 123 7.65 3.43 11.64
N ALA A 124 8.77 2.74 11.46
CA ALA A 124 9.08 1.46 12.09
C ALA A 124 9.23 1.54 13.63
N GLY A 125 9.41 2.71 14.20
CA GLY A 125 9.56 2.94 15.65
C GLY A 125 8.24 3.17 16.38
N GLN A 126 7.11 3.19 15.69
CA GLN A 126 5.77 3.46 16.25
C GLN A 126 5.75 4.65 17.24
N ARG A 127 6.44 5.73 16.91
CA ARG A 127 6.30 6.96 17.67
C ARG A 127 4.88 7.47 17.47
N GLU A 128 4.19 7.69 18.57
CA GLU A 128 2.92 8.40 18.54
C GLU A 128 3.17 9.78 17.94
N VAL A 129 2.53 10.04 16.81
CA VAL A 129 2.49 11.38 16.23
C VAL A 129 1.11 11.91 16.53
N ASP A 130 1.07 13.03 17.22
CA ASP A 130 -0.19 13.74 17.45
C ASP A 130 -0.65 14.33 16.10
N HIS A 131 -1.55 13.63 15.46
CA HIS A 131 -2.21 14.04 14.23
C HIS A 131 -3.68 14.33 14.50
N GLN A 132 -3.96 15.19 15.49
CA GLN A 132 -5.34 15.55 15.86
C GLN A 132 -6.16 16.09 14.68
N ASP A 133 -5.47 16.61 13.64
CA ASP A 133 -6.11 17.18 12.44
C ASP A 133 -6.24 16.16 11.29
N VAL A 134 -5.78 14.92 11.45
CA VAL A 134 -5.85 13.91 10.39
C VAL A 134 -6.90 12.86 10.77
N PRO A 135 -7.90 12.63 9.89
CA PRO A 135 -8.95 11.63 10.18
C PRO A 135 -8.37 10.23 10.28
N SER A 136 -9.06 9.36 11.01
CA SER A 136 -8.71 7.93 11.06
C SER A 136 -8.60 7.36 9.65
N GLY A 137 -7.50 6.63 9.39
CA GLY A 137 -7.29 5.95 8.11
C GLY A 137 -8.41 4.93 7.84
N CYS A 138 -8.88 4.25 8.88
CA CYS A 138 -9.98 3.31 8.77
C CYS A 138 -11.29 4.00 8.36
N GLU A 139 -11.65 5.14 8.97
CA GLU A 139 -12.87 5.87 8.66
C GLU A 139 -12.88 6.40 7.22
N THR A 140 -11.74 6.88 6.73
CA THR A 140 -11.62 7.42 5.37
C THR A 140 -11.56 6.33 4.31
N VAL A 141 -10.98 5.17 4.61
CA VAL A 141 -10.78 4.09 3.64
C VAL A 141 -11.89 3.05 3.65
N ARG A 142 -12.56 2.81 4.79
CA ARG A 142 -13.65 1.82 4.87
C ARG A 142 -14.75 2.01 3.81
N PRO A 143 -15.22 3.23 3.51
CA PRO A 143 -16.21 3.43 2.45
C PRO A 143 -15.70 3.09 1.05
N LEU A 144 -14.39 3.15 0.84
CA LEU A 144 -13.75 2.88 -0.46
C LEU A 144 -13.44 1.41 -0.69
N TRP A 145 -13.20 0.64 0.39
CA TRP A 145 -12.77 -0.76 0.32
C TRP A 145 -13.89 -1.73 0.60
N ARG A 146 -14.07 -2.75 -0.26
CA ARG A 146 -15.19 -3.71 -0.18
C ARG A 146 -14.87 -4.99 0.58
N GLY A 147 -13.57 -5.33 0.71
CA GLY A 147 -13.10 -6.58 1.33
C GLY A 147 -12.81 -6.45 2.83
N THR A 148 -12.07 -7.41 3.34
CA THR A 148 -11.52 -7.38 4.70
C THR A 148 -10.56 -6.19 4.85
N LEU A 149 -10.75 -5.39 5.90
CA LEU A 149 -9.89 -4.26 6.25
C LEU A 149 -9.22 -4.56 7.57
N ILE A 150 -7.90 -4.49 7.59
CA ILE A 150 -7.06 -4.56 8.79
C ILE A 150 -6.51 -3.15 9.02
N THR A 151 -6.52 -2.69 10.26
CA THR A 151 -5.90 -1.42 10.61
C THR A 151 -4.90 -1.61 11.74
N SER A 152 -3.81 -0.88 11.69
CA SER A 152 -2.73 -0.95 12.68
C SER A 152 -2.15 0.43 12.97
N GLY A 153 -1.66 0.61 14.19
CA GLY A 153 -0.95 1.81 14.61
C GLY A 153 -1.51 2.41 15.89
N ASN A 154 -0.77 2.25 16.98
CA ASN A 154 -1.00 2.85 18.30
C ASN A 154 -2.45 2.73 18.83
N PHE A 155 -3.08 1.57 18.63
CA PHE A 155 -4.35 1.29 19.28
C PHE A 155 -4.16 1.11 20.79
N ARG A 156 -5.04 1.74 21.57
CA ARG A 156 -5.13 1.62 23.04
C ARG A 156 -6.48 1.03 23.40
N THR A 157 -6.64 0.61 24.64
CA THR A 157 -7.91 0.04 25.14
C THR A 157 -9.12 0.97 25.01
N ASP A 158 -8.87 2.27 24.96
CA ASP A 158 -9.88 3.33 24.82
C ASP A 158 -10.10 3.81 23.38
N SER A 159 -9.28 3.31 22.44
CA SER A 159 -9.32 3.69 21.00
C SER A 159 -9.47 2.50 20.05
N ALA A 160 -9.69 1.30 20.57
CA ALA A 160 -9.86 0.08 19.77
C ALA A 160 -11.32 -0.20 19.44
#